data_d15c058c05e9813f0414f69ca058f440
#
_entry.id   d15c058c05e9813f0414f69ca058f440
#
_cell.length_a   1.000
_cell.length_b   1.000
_cell.length_c   1.000
_cell.angle_alpha   90.00
_cell.angle_beta   90.00
_cell.angle_gamma   90.00
#
_symmetry.space_group_name_H-M   'P 1'
#
loop_
_entity.id
_entity.type
_entity.pdbx_description
1 polymer ?
#
loop_
_entity_poly.entity_id
_entity_poly.type
_entity_poly.pdbx_seq_one_letter_code
_entity_poly.pdbx_strand_id
1 'polypeptide(L)'
;MIDLGTLIHDALERNASDIHLTVGEPPVFRLDGELTNFGEVPLTEADTTAYVQELITPGLLKEFQEMGEADFAVTYHDLVRMRCNVFRQRGMTSLALRLLPLRIATAEELGLPPVVVAQADKPRGLVLVTGPTGSGKSSTLAALLDHINHTERRHIITLEEPIEYLHTSDQCIINQREVGADTSSFAAGLRAALRQLSLIHI
;
A
#
# COMPACT_ATOMS: atom_id res chain seq x y z
N MET A 1 10.20 12.79 22.45
CA MET A 1 9.84 12.34 21.08
C MET A 1 9.99 10.83 21.03
N ILE A 2 8.95 10.09 20.68
CA ILE A 2 9.03 8.68 20.32
C ILE A 2 9.51 8.66 18.87
N ASP A 3 10.50 7.84 18.51
CA ASP A 3 10.93 7.72 17.11
C ASP A 3 9.89 6.98 16.28
N LEU A 4 9.86 7.23 14.97
CA LEU A 4 8.88 6.67 14.06
C LEU A 4 8.98 5.14 13.98
N GLY A 5 10.20 4.60 14.03
CA GLY A 5 10.44 3.15 14.00
C GLY A 5 9.80 2.44 15.19
N THR A 6 9.92 2.99 16.39
CA THR A 6 9.24 2.48 17.58
C THR A 6 7.72 2.51 17.43
N LEU A 7 7.16 3.62 16.92
CA LEU A 7 5.70 3.71 16.68
C LEU A 7 5.20 2.66 15.69
N ILE A 8 5.94 2.46 14.60
CA ILE A 8 5.59 1.46 13.59
C ILE A 8 5.70 0.04 14.16
N HIS A 9 6.76 -0.25 14.91
CA HIS A 9 6.96 -1.56 15.53
C HIS A 9 5.83 -1.90 16.51
N ASP A 10 5.52 -0.98 17.44
CA ASP A 10 4.44 -1.16 18.38
C ASP A 10 3.07 -1.31 17.70
N ALA A 11 2.83 -0.56 16.62
CA ALA A 11 1.60 -0.68 15.84
C ALA A 11 1.48 -2.06 15.18
N LEU A 12 2.58 -2.60 14.64
CA LEU A 12 2.61 -3.95 14.06
C LEU A 12 2.37 -5.04 15.11
N GLU A 13 3.03 -4.95 16.28
CA GLU A 13 2.83 -5.91 17.37
C GLU A 13 1.37 -5.94 17.87
N ARG A 14 0.69 -4.81 17.81
CA ARG A 14 -0.72 -4.68 18.21
C ARG A 14 -1.70 -4.94 17.08
N ASN A 15 -1.24 -5.31 15.89
CA ASN A 15 -2.07 -5.49 14.69
C ASN A 15 -2.89 -4.24 14.34
N ALA A 16 -2.32 -3.05 14.51
CA ALA A 16 -2.96 -1.82 14.09
C ALA A 16 -3.09 -1.76 12.57
N SER A 17 -4.21 -1.26 12.08
CA SER A 17 -4.43 -1.01 10.66
C SER A 17 -3.91 0.36 10.22
N ASP A 18 -4.02 1.36 11.09
CA ASP A 18 -3.64 2.74 10.78
C ASP A 18 -2.95 3.40 12.01
N ILE A 19 -2.05 4.35 11.73
CA ILE A 19 -1.43 5.25 12.71
C ILE A 19 -1.80 6.69 12.34
N HIS A 20 -2.34 7.45 13.27
CA HIS A 20 -2.63 8.87 13.11
C HIS A 20 -1.71 9.70 14.01
N LEU A 21 -1.02 10.69 13.41
CA LEU A 21 -0.05 11.56 14.05
C LEU A 21 -0.46 13.01 13.84
N THR A 22 -1.03 13.61 14.87
CA THR A 22 -1.56 14.98 14.84
C THR A 22 -0.96 15.81 15.97
N VAL A 23 -0.57 17.04 15.69
CA VAL A 23 -0.02 17.95 16.69
C VAL A 23 -1.05 18.24 17.76
N GLY A 24 -0.64 18.15 19.03
CA GLY A 24 -1.49 18.39 20.21
C GLY A 24 -2.21 17.14 20.72
N GLU A 25 -2.11 16.02 20.00
CA GLU A 25 -2.66 14.72 20.42
C GLU A 25 -1.53 13.69 20.57
N PRO A 26 -1.65 12.70 21.46
CA PRO A 26 -0.77 11.54 21.44
C PRO A 26 -0.88 10.80 20.11
N PRO A 27 0.12 9.98 19.70
CA PRO A 27 -0.06 9.05 18.58
C PRO A 27 -1.32 8.19 18.80
N VAL A 28 -2.10 7.97 17.74
CA VAL A 28 -3.34 7.19 17.79
C VAL A 28 -3.24 6.02 16.84
N PHE A 29 -3.51 4.82 17.34
CA PHE A 29 -3.59 3.60 16.55
C PHE A 29 -5.05 3.21 16.30
N ARG A 30 -5.32 2.65 15.13
CA ARG A 30 -6.60 1.98 14.87
C ARG A 30 -6.45 0.48 15.13
N LEU A 31 -7.08 0.00 16.20
CA LEU A 31 -7.09 -1.40 16.63
C LEU A 31 -8.52 -1.94 16.50
N ASP A 32 -8.71 -3.00 15.73
CA ASP A 32 -10.03 -3.62 15.49
C ASP A 32 -11.14 -2.60 15.09
N GLY A 33 -10.74 -1.57 14.34
CA GLY A 33 -11.62 -0.49 13.87
C GLY A 33 -11.75 0.70 14.82
N GLU A 34 -11.37 0.58 16.09
CA GLU A 34 -11.44 1.63 17.10
C GLU A 34 -10.13 2.44 17.20
N LEU A 35 -10.24 3.74 17.48
CA LEU A 35 -9.09 4.61 17.69
C LEU A 35 -8.65 4.56 19.15
N THR A 36 -7.37 4.23 19.37
CA THR A 36 -6.78 4.08 20.71
C THR A 36 -5.50 4.91 20.81
N ASN A 37 -5.37 5.73 21.84
CA ASN A 37 -4.16 6.51 22.09
C ASN A 37 -2.98 5.60 22.42
N PHE A 38 -1.83 5.91 21.84
CA PHE A 38 -0.55 5.29 22.18
C PHE A 38 0.27 6.25 23.07
N GLY A 39 0.27 5.97 24.37
CA GLY A 39 0.86 6.85 25.37
C GLY A 39 -0.02 8.05 25.73
N GLU A 40 0.55 8.99 26.49
CA GLU A 40 -0.17 10.15 27.02
C GLU A 40 0.45 11.49 26.58
N VAL A 41 1.63 11.44 25.91
CA VAL A 41 2.39 12.64 25.54
C VAL A 41 1.94 13.14 24.19
N PRO A 42 1.37 14.37 24.10
CA PRO A 42 0.97 14.96 22.84
C PRO A 42 2.18 15.21 21.93
N LEU A 43 1.99 15.02 20.62
CA LEU A 43 2.97 15.33 19.60
C LEU A 43 3.12 16.84 19.42
N THR A 44 4.34 17.27 19.19
CA THR A 44 4.68 18.64 18.81
C THR A 44 4.79 18.78 17.30
N GLU A 45 4.80 20.00 16.78
CA GLU A 45 5.05 20.26 15.36
C GLU A 45 6.45 19.79 14.92
N ALA A 46 7.44 19.84 15.82
CA ALA A 46 8.77 19.31 15.56
C ALA A 46 8.74 17.78 15.36
N ASP A 47 7.94 17.06 16.13
CA ASP A 47 7.78 15.60 16.02
C ASP A 47 7.17 15.23 14.66
N THR A 48 6.02 15.81 14.32
CA THR A 48 5.34 15.49 13.04
C THR A 48 6.17 15.91 11.82
N THR A 49 6.92 17.02 11.91
CA THR A 49 7.84 17.44 10.85
C THR A 49 8.99 16.45 10.67
N ALA A 50 9.57 15.95 11.77
CA ALA A 50 10.62 14.93 11.71
C ALA A 50 10.12 13.64 11.06
N TYR A 51 8.92 13.17 11.42
CA TYR A 51 8.32 11.98 10.80
C TYR A 51 8.10 12.15 9.31
N VAL A 52 7.63 13.33 8.88
CA VAL A 52 7.49 13.61 7.43
C VAL A 52 8.85 13.55 6.74
N GLN A 53 9.88 14.18 7.30
CA GLN A 53 11.22 14.20 6.71
C GLN A 53 11.82 12.80 6.56
N GLU A 54 11.49 11.89 7.45
CA GLU A 54 11.95 10.51 7.40
C GLU A 54 11.25 9.69 6.31
N LEU A 55 9.98 9.99 6.02
CA LEU A 55 9.15 9.22 5.09
C LEU A 55 9.15 9.76 3.66
N ILE A 56 9.29 11.08 3.50
CA ILE A 56 8.99 11.76 2.24
C ILE A 56 10.24 11.93 1.35
N THR A 57 10.08 11.73 0.04
CA THR A 57 11.14 12.05 -0.92
C THR A 57 11.21 13.56 -1.22
N PRO A 58 12.34 14.09 -1.71
CA PRO A 58 12.47 15.52 -2.03
C PRO A 58 11.42 16.04 -3.02
N GLY A 59 10.99 15.21 -3.97
CA GLY A 59 9.95 15.58 -4.95
C GLY A 59 8.58 15.74 -4.29
N LEU A 60 8.18 14.77 -3.48
CA LEU A 60 6.93 14.78 -2.73
C LEU A 60 6.92 15.87 -1.65
N LEU A 61 8.09 16.18 -1.05
CA LEU A 61 8.20 17.27 -0.09
C LEU A 61 7.86 18.63 -0.76
N LYS A 62 8.32 18.84 -1.98
CA LYS A 62 7.98 20.04 -2.74
C LYS A 62 6.48 20.11 -3.03
N GLU A 63 5.87 19.02 -3.47
CA GLU A 63 4.43 18.91 -3.69
C GLU A 63 3.65 19.23 -2.42
N PHE A 64 4.01 18.62 -1.29
CA PHE A 64 3.41 18.92 0.01
C PHE A 64 3.55 20.40 0.40
N GLN A 65 4.70 21.02 0.12
CA GLN A 65 4.90 22.44 0.42
C GLN A 65 3.99 23.35 -0.41
N GLU A 66 3.76 23.00 -1.69
CA GLU A 66 2.95 23.76 -2.64
C GLU A 66 1.43 23.52 -2.45
N MET A 67 1.04 22.25 -2.30
CA MET A 67 -0.37 21.81 -2.26
C MET A 67 -0.95 21.74 -0.85
N GLY A 68 -0.10 21.54 0.16
CA GLY A 68 -0.53 21.32 1.55
C GLY A 68 -0.90 19.89 1.88
N GLU A 69 -0.80 19.00 0.91
CA GLU A 69 -1.05 17.55 1.06
C GLU A 69 -0.16 16.75 0.10
N ALA A 70 0.16 15.52 0.46
CA ALA A 70 0.85 14.54 -0.37
C ALA A 70 0.38 13.13 0.00
N ASP A 71 0.10 12.31 -1.00
CA ASP A 71 -0.31 10.90 -0.85
C ASP A 71 0.73 10.02 -1.55
N PHE A 72 1.32 9.06 -0.84
CA PHE A 72 2.36 8.20 -1.38
C PHE A 72 2.44 6.88 -0.62
N ALA A 73 3.13 5.90 -1.21
CA ALA A 73 3.43 4.65 -0.54
C ALA A 73 4.94 4.52 -0.30
N VAL A 74 5.31 3.96 0.84
CA VAL A 74 6.70 3.72 1.22
C VAL A 74 6.84 2.37 1.92
N THR A 75 7.97 1.67 1.67
CA THR A 75 8.36 0.51 2.46
C THR A 75 9.36 0.99 3.52
N TYR A 76 8.99 0.84 4.78
CA TYR A 76 9.79 1.28 5.90
C TYR A 76 10.70 0.15 6.39
N HIS A 77 12.02 0.29 6.16
CA HIS A 77 13.08 -0.63 6.61
C HIS A 77 12.79 -2.13 6.39
N ASP A 78 12.12 -2.49 5.30
CA ASP A 78 11.67 -3.86 5.00
C ASP A 78 10.75 -4.48 6.08
N LEU A 79 10.24 -3.68 7.02
CA LEU A 79 9.33 -4.09 8.09
C LEU A 79 7.88 -4.06 7.66
N VAL A 80 7.48 -3.01 6.96
CA VAL A 80 6.09 -2.78 6.56
C VAL A 80 6.02 -1.86 5.35
N ARG A 81 5.08 -2.11 4.46
CA ARG A 81 4.67 -1.14 3.47
C ARG A 81 3.57 -0.26 4.06
N MET A 82 3.63 1.02 3.80
CA MET A 82 2.64 1.96 4.30
C MET A 82 2.13 2.84 3.16
N ARG A 83 0.83 3.10 3.16
CA ARG A 83 0.26 4.25 2.45
C ARG A 83 0.25 5.43 3.40
N CYS A 84 0.89 6.50 3.00
CA CYS A 84 1.08 7.70 3.80
C CYS A 84 0.30 8.85 3.17
N ASN A 85 -0.59 9.46 3.92
CA ASN A 85 -1.18 10.75 3.61
C ASN A 85 -0.63 11.78 4.59
N VAL A 86 0.09 12.77 4.06
CA VAL A 86 0.62 13.91 4.81
C VAL A 86 -0.20 15.13 4.44
N PHE A 87 -0.72 15.86 5.41
CA PHE A 87 -1.59 17.00 5.17
C PHE A 87 -1.44 18.10 6.22
N ARG A 88 -1.88 19.30 5.86
CA ARG A 88 -1.93 20.43 6.80
C ARG A 88 -3.28 20.52 7.48
N GLN A 89 -3.26 20.64 8.80
CA GLN A 89 -4.43 20.90 9.64
C GLN A 89 -4.15 22.13 10.51
N ARG A 90 -4.92 23.19 10.37
CA ARG A 90 -4.75 24.46 11.11
C ARG A 90 -3.32 25.03 11.00
N GLY A 91 -2.70 24.88 9.83
CA GLY A 91 -1.32 25.32 9.57
C GLY A 91 -0.23 24.36 10.05
N MET A 92 -0.56 23.33 10.83
CA MET A 92 0.37 22.32 11.33
C MET A 92 0.33 21.05 10.49
N THR A 93 1.43 20.29 10.49
CA THR A 93 1.55 19.04 9.75
C THR A 93 0.92 17.89 10.52
N SER A 94 0.15 17.05 9.82
CA SER A 94 -0.42 15.80 10.32
C SER A 94 -0.16 14.66 9.34
N LEU A 95 -0.13 13.42 9.84
CA LEU A 95 0.08 12.21 9.03
C LEU A 95 -1.00 11.17 9.36
N ALA A 96 -1.48 10.51 8.32
CA ALA A 96 -2.24 9.27 8.43
C ALA A 96 -1.49 8.17 7.69
N LEU A 97 -1.08 7.13 8.41
CA LEU A 97 -0.28 6.03 7.89
C LEU A 97 -1.13 4.76 7.95
N ARG A 98 -1.43 4.16 6.80
CA ARG A 98 -2.06 2.85 6.73
C ARG A 98 -1.01 1.77 6.57
N LEU A 99 -1.01 0.81 7.48
CA LEU A 99 -0.09 -0.32 7.45
C LEU A 99 -0.61 -1.37 6.47
N LEU A 100 0.23 -1.77 5.52
CA LEU A 100 -0.10 -2.76 4.50
C LEU A 100 0.73 -4.03 4.77
N PRO A 101 0.13 -5.23 4.70
CA PRO A 101 0.86 -6.46 4.95
C PRO A 101 1.93 -6.68 3.87
N LEU A 102 3.15 -7.03 4.28
CA LEU A 102 4.21 -7.43 3.33
C LEU A 102 3.98 -8.83 2.77
N ARG A 103 3.34 -9.70 3.57
CA ARG A 103 3.06 -11.08 3.17
C ARG A 103 1.74 -11.14 2.38
N ILE A 104 1.80 -11.78 1.23
CA ILE A 104 0.61 -12.13 0.47
C ILE A 104 0.07 -13.44 1.04
N ALA A 105 -1.21 -13.45 1.45
CA ALA A 105 -1.88 -14.66 1.87
C ALA A 105 -2.19 -15.53 0.65
N THR A 106 -2.04 -16.84 0.80
CA THR A 106 -2.38 -17.77 -0.29
C THR A 106 -3.88 -17.84 -0.54
N ALA A 107 -4.27 -18.34 -1.72
CA ALA A 107 -5.68 -18.54 -2.04
C ALA A 107 -6.37 -19.50 -1.04
N GLU A 108 -5.65 -20.48 -0.51
CA GLU A 108 -6.14 -21.44 0.50
C GLU A 108 -6.36 -20.74 1.85
N GLU A 109 -5.39 -19.93 2.31
CA GLU A 109 -5.51 -19.16 3.56
C GLU A 109 -6.66 -18.17 3.52
N LEU A 110 -6.95 -17.59 2.35
CA LEU A 110 -8.11 -16.72 2.13
C LEU A 110 -9.44 -17.49 1.96
N GLY A 111 -9.39 -18.82 1.92
CA GLY A 111 -10.58 -19.65 1.71
C GLY A 111 -11.21 -19.45 0.33
N LEU A 112 -10.44 -19.09 -0.69
CA LEU A 112 -10.98 -18.85 -2.03
C LEU A 112 -11.51 -20.17 -2.63
N PRO A 113 -12.74 -20.16 -3.18
CA PRO A 113 -13.27 -21.33 -3.85
C PRO A 113 -12.38 -21.78 -5.03
N PRO A 114 -12.22 -23.10 -5.27
CA PRO A 114 -11.39 -23.59 -6.38
C PRO A 114 -11.77 -23.02 -7.75
N VAL A 115 -13.05 -22.72 -7.97
CA VAL A 115 -13.54 -22.11 -9.22
C VAL A 115 -12.98 -20.70 -9.42
N VAL A 116 -12.67 -19.97 -8.36
CA VAL A 116 -12.04 -18.65 -8.42
C VAL A 116 -10.55 -18.80 -8.77
N VAL A 117 -9.85 -19.71 -8.11
CA VAL A 117 -8.43 -20.00 -8.40
C VAL A 117 -8.26 -20.46 -9.84
N ALA A 118 -9.13 -21.31 -10.33
CA ALA A 118 -9.11 -21.78 -11.72
C ALA A 118 -9.30 -20.67 -12.78
N GLN A 119 -9.70 -19.44 -12.39
CA GLN A 119 -9.69 -18.31 -13.33
C GLN A 119 -8.24 -17.84 -13.61
N ALA A 120 -7.34 -18.00 -12.67
CA ALA A 120 -5.93 -17.66 -12.83
C ALA A 120 -5.23 -18.51 -13.90
N ASP A 121 -5.67 -19.74 -14.11
CA ASP A 121 -5.11 -20.67 -15.10
C ASP A 121 -5.61 -20.41 -16.54
N LYS A 122 -6.56 -19.49 -16.72
CA LYS A 122 -7.13 -19.23 -18.05
C LYS A 122 -6.13 -18.48 -18.92
N PRO A 123 -5.96 -18.91 -20.20
CA PRO A 123 -4.98 -18.28 -21.11
C PRO A 123 -5.40 -16.90 -21.61
N ARG A 124 -6.67 -16.53 -21.48
CA ARG A 124 -7.26 -15.28 -21.96
C ARG A 124 -8.65 -15.05 -21.38
N GLY A 125 -9.07 -13.81 -21.36
CA GLY A 125 -10.39 -13.39 -20.88
C GLY A 125 -10.29 -12.11 -20.05
N LEU A 126 -11.40 -11.73 -19.45
CA LEU A 126 -11.51 -10.64 -18.49
C LEU A 126 -12.08 -11.19 -17.19
N VAL A 127 -11.42 -10.93 -16.08
CA VAL A 127 -11.90 -11.24 -14.74
C VAL A 127 -12.14 -9.94 -14.00
N LEU A 128 -13.31 -9.77 -13.42
CA LEU A 128 -13.69 -8.60 -12.63
C LEU A 128 -13.86 -9.01 -11.16
N VAL A 129 -13.09 -8.37 -10.26
CA VAL A 129 -13.23 -8.54 -8.81
C VAL A 129 -13.87 -7.28 -8.25
N THR A 130 -15.10 -7.38 -7.77
CA THR A 130 -15.91 -6.24 -7.32
C THR A 130 -16.41 -6.44 -5.89
N GLY A 131 -16.70 -5.34 -5.21
CA GLY A 131 -17.23 -5.35 -3.84
C GLY A 131 -16.92 -4.04 -3.10
N PRO A 132 -17.48 -3.84 -1.90
CA PRO A 132 -17.19 -2.67 -1.07
C PRO A 132 -15.74 -2.66 -0.57
N THR A 133 -15.31 -1.53 0.01
CA THR A 133 -14.02 -1.44 0.69
C THR A 133 -13.95 -2.47 1.82
N GLY A 134 -12.78 -3.12 2.00
CA GLY A 134 -12.58 -4.16 3.02
C GLY A 134 -13.15 -5.53 2.68
N SER A 135 -13.75 -5.74 1.49
CA SER A 135 -14.30 -7.06 1.08
C SER A 135 -13.25 -8.06 0.58
N GLY A 136 -11.95 -7.73 0.61
CA GLY A 136 -10.88 -8.62 0.20
C GLY A 136 -10.53 -8.59 -1.30
N LYS A 137 -10.96 -7.57 -2.06
CA LYS A 137 -10.66 -7.46 -3.52
C LYS A 137 -9.16 -7.53 -3.81
N SER A 138 -8.39 -6.62 -3.20
CA SER A 138 -6.94 -6.54 -3.41
C SER A 138 -6.22 -7.80 -2.91
N SER A 139 -6.63 -8.34 -1.76
CA SER A 139 -6.06 -9.58 -1.23
C SER A 139 -6.35 -10.78 -2.15
N THR A 140 -7.57 -10.86 -2.72
CA THR A 140 -7.93 -11.90 -3.70
C THR A 140 -7.08 -11.78 -4.97
N LEU A 141 -6.95 -10.57 -5.53
CA LEU A 141 -6.12 -10.34 -6.72
C LEU A 141 -4.65 -10.68 -6.44
N ALA A 142 -4.10 -10.23 -5.30
CA ALA A 142 -2.73 -10.54 -4.90
C ALA A 142 -2.51 -12.06 -4.77
N ALA A 143 -3.42 -12.78 -4.13
CA ALA A 143 -3.33 -14.24 -4.00
C ALA A 143 -3.40 -14.96 -5.34
N LEU A 144 -4.24 -14.51 -6.28
CA LEU A 144 -4.33 -15.09 -7.62
C LEU A 144 -3.07 -14.79 -8.45
N LEU A 145 -2.50 -13.58 -8.34
CA LEU A 145 -1.23 -13.24 -8.99
C LEU A 145 -0.07 -14.05 -8.43
N ASP A 146 -0.03 -14.23 -7.11
CA ASP A 146 0.97 -15.02 -6.43
C ASP A 146 0.88 -16.51 -6.87
N HIS A 147 -0.32 -17.05 -6.99
CA HIS A 147 -0.56 -18.38 -7.54
C HIS A 147 0.02 -18.50 -8.96
N ILE A 148 -0.29 -17.56 -9.87
CA ILE A 148 0.25 -17.56 -11.24
C ILE A 148 1.79 -17.47 -11.20
N ASN A 149 2.32 -16.61 -10.36
CA ASN A 149 3.77 -16.40 -10.22
C ASN A 149 4.53 -17.67 -9.82
N HIS A 150 3.92 -18.55 -9.02
CA HIS A 150 4.52 -19.81 -8.58
C HIS A 150 4.24 -20.99 -9.53
N THR A 151 3.25 -20.90 -10.42
CA THR A 151 2.81 -22.04 -11.24
C THR A 151 3.04 -21.87 -12.74
N GLU A 152 3.19 -20.64 -13.22
CA GLU A 152 3.25 -20.31 -14.64
C GLU A 152 4.55 -19.55 -14.99
N ARG A 153 4.90 -19.55 -16.26
CA ARG A 153 6.04 -18.79 -16.79
C ARG A 153 5.54 -17.69 -17.71
N ARG A 154 5.11 -16.59 -17.12
CA ARG A 154 4.46 -15.47 -17.82
C ARG A 154 5.10 -14.12 -17.46
N HIS A 155 4.74 -13.09 -18.19
CA HIS A 155 5.01 -11.71 -17.84
C HIS A 155 3.74 -11.07 -17.33
N ILE A 156 3.73 -10.65 -16.06
CA ILE A 156 2.62 -10.01 -15.37
C ILE A 156 2.91 -8.52 -15.28
N ILE A 157 1.94 -7.69 -15.65
CA ILE A 157 2.01 -6.24 -15.45
C ILE A 157 0.82 -5.83 -14.60
N THR A 158 1.07 -5.12 -13.51
CA THR A 158 0.04 -4.45 -12.74
C THR A 158 0.07 -2.93 -12.95
N LEU A 159 -1.09 -2.31 -12.86
CA LEU A 159 -1.28 -0.86 -12.82
C LEU A 159 -2.11 -0.56 -11.59
N GLU A 160 -1.55 0.16 -10.63
CA GLU A 160 -2.13 0.31 -9.29
C GLU A 160 -2.08 1.77 -8.81
N GLU A 161 -2.97 2.13 -7.89
CA GLU A 161 -3.03 3.50 -7.33
C GLU A 161 -3.48 3.46 -5.84
N PRO A 162 -2.51 3.31 -4.90
CA PRO A 162 -1.12 2.90 -5.07
C PRO A 162 -0.93 1.37 -5.11
N ILE A 163 0.34 0.90 -5.23
CA ILE A 163 0.67 -0.52 -5.06
C ILE A 163 0.46 -0.92 -3.60
N GLU A 164 -0.48 -1.84 -3.35
CA GLU A 164 -0.79 -2.35 -1.99
C GLU A 164 0.08 -3.54 -1.60
N TYR A 165 0.26 -4.52 -2.48
CA TYR A 165 1.06 -5.72 -2.24
C TYR A 165 2.28 -5.74 -3.14
N LEU A 166 3.45 -6.04 -2.58
CA LEU A 166 4.68 -6.20 -3.37
C LEU A 166 4.87 -7.67 -3.73
N HIS A 167 4.96 -7.93 -5.02
CA HIS A 167 5.26 -9.25 -5.56
C HIS A 167 6.75 -9.39 -5.89
N THR A 168 7.36 -10.48 -5.45
CA THR A 168 8.70 -10.86 -5.88
C THR A 168 8.58 -11.85 -7.04
N SER A 169 9.26 -11.59 -8.17
CA SER A 169 9.27 -12.51 -9.31
C SER A 169 9.84 -13.87 -8.90
N ASP A 170 9.15 -14.97 -9.25
CA ASP A 170 9.60 -16.35 -9.09
C ASP A 170 9.67 -17.02 -10.48
N GLN A 171 8.62 -17.71 -10.91
CA GLN A 171 8.56 -18.27 -12.27
C GLN A 171 8.11 -17.22 -13.31
N CYS A 172 7.35 -16.23 -12.89
CA CYS A 172 6.96 -15.08 -13.71
C CYS A 172 7.93 -13.92 -13.61
N ILE A 173 7.92 -13.05 -14.62
CA ILE A 173 8.44 -11.69 -14.51
C ILE A 173 7.25 -10.80 -14.12
N ILE A 174 7.35 -10.06 -13.01
CA ILE A 174 6.29 -9.17 -12.53
C ILE A 174 6.79 -7.73 -12.58
N ASN A 175 6.07 -6.89 -13.31
CA ASN A 175 6.28 -5.45 -13.35
C ASN A 175 5.05 -4.74 -12.76
N GLN A 176 5.19 -4.24 -11.54
CA GLN A 176 4.18 -3.42 -10.87
C GLN A 176 4.46 -1.96 -11.17
N ARG A 177 3.43 -1.22 -11.58
CA ARG A 177 3.55 0.20 -11.93
C ARG A 177 2.50 1.00 -11.21
N GLU A 178 2.94 2.00 -10.46
CA GLU A 178 2.10 2.91 -9.70
C GLU A 178 1.69 4.12 -10.55
N VAL A 179 0.41 4.45 -10.55
CA VAL A 179 -0.09 5.67 -11.19
C VAL A 179 0.37 6.87 -10.36
N GLY A 180 0.86 7.89 -11.03
CA GLY A 180 1.45 9.07 -10.40
C GLY A 180 2.97 8.99 -10.24
N ALA A 181 3.52 7.79 -9.94
CA ALA A 181 4.97 7.57 -9.82
C ALA A 181 5.60 7.01 -11.10
N ASP A 182 5.08 5.87 -11.60
CA ASP A 182 5.66 5.11 -12.72
C ASP A 182 4.93 5.35 -14.04
N THR A 183 3.70 5.80 -13.98
CA THR A 183 2.86 6.12 -15.15
C THR A 183 1.92 7.27 -14.82
N SER A 184 1.60 8.09 -15.81
CA SER A 184 0.75 9.27 -15.61
C SER A 184 -0.75 8.95 -15.45
N SER A 185 -1.19 7.76 -15.85
CA SER A 185 -2.59 7.31 -15.71
C SER A 185 -2.73 5.83 -16.05
N PHE A 186 -3.82 5.19 -15.62
CA PHE A 186 -4.17 3.82 -16.03
C PHE A 186 -4.19 3.67 -17.55
N ALA A 187 -4.79 4.64 -18.29
CA ALA A 187 -4.87 4.60 -19.74
C ALA A 187 -3.48 4.67 -20.41
N ALA A 188 -2.57 5.49 -19.88
CA ALA A 188 -1.20 5.58 -20.39
C ALA A 188 -0.42 4.29 -20.10
N GLY A 189 -0.54 3.78 -18.86
CA GLY A 189 0.06 2.53 -18.44
C GLY A 189 -0.40 1.35 -19.28
N LEU A 190 -1.70 1.21 -19.51
CA LEU A 190 -2.27 0.13 -20.32
C LEU A 190 -1.78 0.18 -21.79
N ARG A 191 -1.75 1.38 -22.42
CA ARG A 191 -1.21 1.52 -23.78
C ARG A 191 0.27 1.14 -23.83
N ALA A 192 1.05 1.42 -22.81
CA ALA A 192 2.44 0.99 -22.73
C ALA A 192 2.56 -0.52 -22.55
N ALA A 193 1.74 -1.11 -21.69
CA ALA A 193 1.71 -2.55 -21.41
C ALA A 193 1.51 -3.40 -22.67
N LEU A 194 0.66 -2.95 -23.62
CA LEU A 194 0.48 -3.61 -24.93
C LEU A 194 1.76 -3.74 -25.76
N ARG A 195 2.78 -2.92 -25.49
CA ARG A 195 4.10 -2.98 -26.17
C ARG A 195 5.17 -3.68 -25.33
N GLN A 196 4.84 -4.06 -24.10
CA GLN A 196 5.78 -4.71 -23.16
C GLN A 196 5.74 -6.24 -23.25
N LEU A 197 5.09 -6.79 -24.28
CA LEU A 197 5.01 -8.24 -24.54
C LEU A 197 4.39 -9.04 -23.37
N SER A 198 3.50 -8.40 -22.61
CA SER A 198 2.81 -9.02 -21.49
C SER A 198 1.72 -9.97 -21.95
N LEU A 199 1.50 -11.03 -21.18
CA LEU A 199 0.40 -11.98 -21.37
C LEU A 199 -0.75 -11.78 -20.34
N ILE A 200 -0.47 -11.07 -19.24
CA ILE A 200 -1.43 -10.79 -18.17
C ILE A 200 -1.32 -9.30 -17.80
N HIS A 201 -2.47 -8.61 -17.77
CA HIS A 201 -2.59 -7.23 -17.32
C HIS A 201 -3.63 -7.16 -16.20
N ILE A 202 -3.32 -6.45 -15.14
CA ILE A 202 -4.22 -6.18 -14.00
C ILE A 202 -4.16 -4.71 -13.66
#